data_62f0cbad03038ed36c74cd32a4d1efec
#
_entry.id   62f0cbad03038ed36c74cd32a4d1efec
#
_cell.length_a   1.000
_cell.length_b   1.000
_cell.length_c   1.000
_cell.angle_alpha   90.00
_cell.angle_beta   90.00
_cell.angle_gamma   90.00
#
_symmetry.space_group_name_H-M   'P 1'
#
loop_
_entity.id
_entity.type
_entity.pdbx_description
1 polymer ?
#
loop_
_entity_poly.entity_id
_entity_poly.type
_entity_poly.pdbx_seq_one_letter_code
_entity_poly.pdbx_strand_id
1 'polypeptide(L)'
;MSETSVITNVAAGVDNARIVAQLATELGARASQIASAVELLDDGATVPFIARYRKEATGGLDDTVLRNLEVRLGYLRELEERRGAILESISQQGKLTPELQQEISTADTKQRLEDLYAPYKPKRR
;
A
#
# COMPACT_ATOMS: atom_id res chain seq x y z
N MET A 1 15.98 20.32 2.12
CA MET A 1 16.18 19.00 2.63
C MET A 1 15.17 18.05 2.06
N SER A 2 15.64 17.02 1.51
CA SER A 2 14.78 16.09 0.82
C SER A 2 13.89 15.31 1.75
N GLU A 3 14.25 15.18 2.99
CA GLU A 3 13.43 14.42 3.91
C GLU A 3 12.06 15.05 4.10
N THR A 4 11.89 16.30 3.73
CA THR A 4 10.59 16.94 3.84
C THR A 4 9.56 16.24 2.98
N SER A 5 9.93 15.87 1.76
CA SER A 5 8.98 15.19 0.89
C SER A 5 8.70 13.78 1.39
N VAL A 6 9.69 13.13 1.99
CA VAL A 6 9.46 11.84 2.59
C VAL A 6 8.44 11.94 3.71
N ILE A 7 8.57 12.96 4.52
CA ILE A 7 7.63 13.18 5.61
C ILE A 7 6.23 13.40 5.06
N THR A 8 6.13 14.11 3.95
CA THR A 8 4.83 14.36 3.35
C THR A 8 4.15 13.06 2.95
N ASN A 9 4.90 12.13 2.39
CA ASN A 9 4.33 10.84 2.02
C ASN A 9 3.84 10.07 3.23
N VAL A 10 4.61 10.14 4.30
CA VAL A 10 4.21 9.48 5.53
C VAL A 10 2.94 10.11 6.08
N ALA A 11 2.83 11.42 5.96
CA ALA A 11 1.66 12.13 6.47
C ALA A 11 0.39 11.68 5.74
N ALA A 12 0.53 11.21 4.52
CA ALA A 12 -0.63 10.70 3.80
C ALA A 12 -1.11 9.35 4.35
N GLY A 13 -0.34 8.72 5.21
CA GLY A 13 -0.75 7.47 5.83
C GLY A 13 -0.60 6.24 4.95
N VAL A 14 -0.02 6.41 3.77
CA VAL A 14 0.16 5.31 2.84
C VAL A 14 1.59 5.31 2.33
N ASP A 15 2.22 4.15 2.43
CA ASP A 15 3.59 3.99 1.96
C ASP A 15 3.56 3.44 0.54
N ASN A 16 3.58 4.34 -0.43
CA ASN A 16 3.52 3.94 -1.83
C ASN A 16 4.73 3.13 -2.26
N ALA A 17 5.89 3.45 -1.73
CA ALA A 17 7.09 2.70 -2.10
C ALA A 17 6.97 1.24 -1.69
N ARG A 18 6.42 0.99 -0.52
CA ARG A 18 6.23 -0.37 -0.04
C ARG A 18 5.21 -1.10 -0.90
N ILE A 19 4.12 -0.43 -1.25
CA ILE A 19 3.09 -1.02 -2.10
C ILE A 19 3.66 -1.34 -3.46
N VAL A 20 4.42 -0.42 -4.04
CA VAL A 20 5.02 -0.63 -5.36
C VAL A 20 5.96 -1.82 -5.35
N ALA A 21 6.80 -1.91 -4.31
CA ALA A 21 7.74 -3.02 -4.22
C ALA A 21 7.01 -4.35 -4.11
N GLN A 22 5.96 -4.40 -3.33
CA GLN A 22 5.20 -5.64 -3.18
C GLN A 22 4.51 -6.01 -4.48
N LEU A 23 3.90 -5.04 -5.16
CA LEU A 23 3.23 -5.33 -6.43
C LEU A 23 4.23 -5.78 -7.48
N ALA A 24 5.41 -5.20 -7.50
CA ALA A 24 6.43 -5.60 -8.45
C ALA A 24 6.78 -7.08 -8.26
N THR A 25 6.91 -7.50 -7.01
CA THR A 25 7.19 -8.89 -6.72
C THR A 25 6.02 -9.79 -7.12
N GLU A 26 4.80 -9.39 -6.75
CA GLU A 26 3.63 -10.21 -7.04
C GLU A 26 3.38 -10.37 -8.53
N LEU A 27 3.60 -9.31 -9.28
CA LEU A 27 3.27 -9.32 -10.70
C LEU A 27 4.44 -9.66 -11.60
N GLY A 28 5.63 -9.84 -11.01
CA GLY A 28 6.80 -10.18 -11.80
C GLY A 28 7.28 -9.06 -12.69
N ALA A 29 7.12 -7.82 -12.26
CA ALA A 29 7.52 -6.65 -13.03
C ALA A 29 8.53 -5.85 -12.23
N ARG A 30 9.15 -4.88 -12.92
CA ARG A 30 10.09 -4.00 -12.23
C ARG A 30 9.33 -2.93 -11.46
N ALA A 31 9.94 -2.48 -10.36
CA ALA A 31 9.31 -1.45 -9.54
C ALA A 31 9.01 -0.19 -10.36
N SER A 32 9.90 0.17 -11.29
CA SER A 32 9.68 1.35 -12.11
C SER A 32 8.45 1.21 -13.00
N GLN A 33 8.20 -0.01 -13.51
CA GLN A 33 7.02 -0.24 -14.32
C GLN A 33 5.75 -0.09 -13.49
N ILE A 34 5.78 -0.65 -12.29
CA ILE A 34 4.63 -0.58 -11.39
C ILE A 34 4.38 0.87 -10.97
N ALA A 35 5.45 1.59 -10.63
CA ALA A 35 5.31 2.98 -10.20
C ALA A 35 4.67 3.84 -11.30
N SER A 36 5.11 3.64 -12.54
CA SER A 36 4.52 4.38 -13.65
C SER A 36 3.04 4.06 -13.83
N ALA A 37 2.69 2.79 -13.73
CA ALA A 37 1.30 2.39 -13.89
C ALA A 37 0.43 2.95 -12.77
N VAL A 38 0.93 2.90 -11.54
CA VAL A 38 0.19 3.45 -10.40
C VAL A 38 -0.04 4.94 -10.59
N GLU A 39 0.98 5.64 -11.04
CA GLU A 39 0.86 7.08 -11.27
C GLU A 39 -0.21 7.38 -12.30
N LEU A 40 -0.23 6.62 -13.39
CA LEU A 40 -1.23 6.82 -14.43
C LEU A 40 -2.65 6.52 -13.91
N LEU A 41 -2.79 5.46 -13.14
CA LEU A 41 -4.09 5.15 -12.55
C LEU A 41 -4.55 6.25 -11.59
N ASP A 42 -3.63 6.77 -10.81
CA ASP A 42 -3.96 7.85 -9.88
C ASP A 42 -4.36 9.12 -10.62
N ASP A 43 -3.83 9.31 -11.81
CA ASP A 43 -4.20 10.46 -12.64
C ASP A 43 -5.55 10.27 -13.35
N GLY A 44 -6.17 9.12 -13.15
CA GLY A 44 -7.49 8.89 -13.72
C GLY A 44 -7.50 8.06 -14.98
N ALA A 45 -6.37 7.56 -15.42
CA ALA A 45 -6.32 6.70 -16.60
C ALA A 45 -6.94 5.35 -16.28
N THR A 46 -7.59 4.77 -17.29
CA THR A 46 -8.16 3.44 -17.14
C THR A 46 -7.17 2.40 -17.61
N VAL A 47 -7.40 1.15 -17.16
CA VAL A 47 -6.55 0.05 -17.60
C VAL A 47 -6.51 -0.08 -19.13
N PRO A 48 -7.66 -0.08 -19.84
CA PRO A 48 -7.60 -0.16 -21.30
C PRO A 48 -6.82 0.98 -21.93
N PHE A 49 -6.95 2.19 -21.38
CA PHE A 49 -6.22 3.33 -21.92
C PHE A 49 -4.72 3.13 -21.76
N ILE A 50 -4.29 2.71 -20.58
CA ILE A 50 -2.86 2.50 -20.32
C ILE A 50 -2.32 1.41 -21.23
N ALA A 51 -3.04 0.30 -21.34
CA ALA A 51 -2.57 -0.82 -22.15
C ALA A 51 -2.44 -0.45 -23.60
N ARG A 52 -3.32 0.44 -24.09
CA ARG A 52 -3.31 0.79 -25.50
C ARG A 52 -2.41 1.97 -25.80
N TYR A 53 -2.42 3.00 -24.97
CA TYR A 53 -1.78 4.26 -25.32
C TYR A 53 -0.57 4.61 -24.48
N ARG A 54 -0.30 3.88 -23.42
CA ARG A 54 0.80 4.20 -22.54
C ARG A 54 1.72 3.01 -22.29
N LYS A 55 1.88 2.18 -23.30
CA LYS A 55 2.76 1.03 -23.18
C LYS A 55 4.18 1.40 -22.85
N GLU A 56 4.66 2.48 -23.46
CA GLU A 56 6.05 2.88 -23.24
C GLU A 56 6.26 3.34 -21.79
N ALA A 57 5.24 3.93 -21.18
CA ALA A 57 5.38 4.41 -19.81
C ALA A 57 5.45 3.26 -18.82
N THR A 58 4.78 2.14 -19.13
CA THR A 58 4.74 1.01 -18.23
C THR A 58 5.70 -0.11 -18.64
N GLY A 59 6.51 0.13 -19.66
CA GLY A 59 7.44 -0.89 -20.11
C GLY A 59 6.77 -2.10 -20.70
N GLY A 60 5.56 -1.94 -21.23
CA GLY A 60 4.88 -3.02 -21.93
C GLY A 60 3.96 -3.88 -21.09
N LEU A 61 3.53 -3.41 -19.93
CA LEU A 61 2.57 -4.19 -19.14
C LEU A 61 1.27 -4.35 -19.93
N ASP A 62 0.78 -5.58 -20.02
CA ASP A 62 -0.45 -5.81 -20.74
C ASP A 62 -1.66 -5.58 -19.86
N ASP A 63 -2.85 -5.66 -20.45
CA ASP A 63 -4.05 -5.32 -19.70
C ASP A 63 -4.37 -6.30 -18.60
N THR A 64 -3.96 -7.56 -18.73
CA THR A 64 -4.16 -8.53 -17.65
C THR A 64 -3.34 -8.14 -16.43
N VAL A 65 -2.06 -7.81 -16.63
CA VAL A 65 -1.22 -7.41 -15.53
C VAL A 65 -1.74 -6.10 -14.92
N LEU A 66 -2.13 -5.15 -15.78
CA LEU A 66 -2.64 -3.87 -15.29
C LEU A 66 -3.93 -4.04 -14.50
N ARG A 67 -4.79 -4.95 -14.92
CA ARG A 67 -6.03 -5.21 -14.19
C ARG A 67 -5.75 -5.80 -12.83
N ASN A 68 -4.84 -6.77 -12.79
CA ASN A 68 -4.44 -7.35 -11.51
C ASN A 68 -3.79 -6.31 -10.61
N LEU A 69 -2.98 -5.43 -11.21
CA LEU A 69 -2.35 -4.36 -10.46
C LEU A 69 -3.40 -3.45 -9.84
N GLU A 70 -4.41 -3.09 -10.60
CA GLU A 70 -5.44 -2.18 -10.11
C GLU A 70 -6.17 -2.77 -8.91
N VAL A 71 -6.55 -4.05 -9.01
CA VAL A 71 -7.26 -4.71 -7.93
C VAL A 71 -6.38 -4.82 -6.69
N ARG A 72 -5.15 -5.27 -6.88
CA ARG A 72 -4.25 -5.44 -5.74
C ARG A 72 -3.86 -4.09 -5.13
N LEU A 73 -3.72 -3.08 -5.97
CA LEU A 73 -3.39 -1.74 -5.48
C LEU A 73 -4.45 -1.27 -4.49
N GLY A 74 -5.71 -1.43 -4.86
CA GLY A 74 -6.80 -1.05 -3.96
C GLY A 74 -6.74 -1.79 -2.65
N TYR A 75 -6.54 -3.11 -2.72
CA TYR A 75 -6.45 -3.93 -1.52
C TYR A 75 -5.26 -3.51 -0.64
N LEU A 76 -4.11 -3.34 -1.25
CA LEU A 76 -2.91 -3.01 -0.49
C LEU A 76 -2.99 -1.62 0.12
N ARG A 77 -3.63 -0.68 -0.57
CA ARG A 77 -3.83 0.64 0.01
C ARG A 77 -4.72 0.60 1.23
N GLU A 78 -5.79 -0.17 1.17
CA GLU A 78 -6.64 -0.36 2.34
C GLU A 78 -5.89 -1.04 3.47
N LEU A 79 -5.06 -2.01 3.12
CA LEU A 79 -4.26 -2.72 4.11
C LEU A 79 -3.31 -1.77 4.83
N GLU A 80 -2.59 -0.93 4.06
CA GLU A 80 -1.65 -0.01 4.66
C GLU A 80 -2.35 1.07 5.49
N GLU A 81 -3.49 1.52 5.02
CA GLU A 81 -4.27 2.49 5.77
C GLU A 81 -4.72 1.91 7.10
N ARG A 82 -5.21 0.68 7.07
CA ARG A 82 -5.63 0.02 8.30
C ARG A 82 -4.46 -0.22 9.23
N ARG A 83 -3.32 -0.61 8.67
CA ARG A 83 -2.11 -0.82 9.45
C ARG A 83 -1.72 0.45 10.21
N GLY A 84 -1.72 1.58 9.50
CA GLY A 84 -1.39 2.85 10.14
C GLY A 84 -2.37 3.22 11.24
N ALA A 85 -3.66 3.01 11.00
CA ALA A 85 -4.67 3.32 12.00
C ALA A 85 -4.50 2.46 13.25
N ILE A 86 -4.18 1.19 13.06
CA ILE A 86 -3.99 0.27 14.18
C ILE A 86 -2.75 0.67 14.98
N LEU A 87 -1.66 0.96 14.30
CA LEU A 87 -0.45 1.38 14.98
C LEU A 87 -0.68 2.65 15.79
N GLU A 88 -1.37 3.60 15.19
CA GLU A 88 -1.64 4.85 15.89
C GLU A 88 -2.55 4.63 17.11
N SER A 89 -3.56 3.81 16.96
CA SER A 89 -4.48 3.55 18.06
C SER A 89 -3.77 2.93 19.25
N ILE A 90 -2.94 1.92 18.98
CA ILE A 90 -2.23 1.24 20.07
C ILE A 90 -1.19 2.16 20.67
N SER A 91 -0.54 2.96 19.83
CA SER A 91 0.44 3.92 20.31
C SER A 91 -0.19 4.95 21.25
N GLN A 92 -1.38 5.43 20.89
CA GLN A 92 -2.08 6.40 21.73
C GLN A 92 -2.49 5.81 23.06
N GLN A 93 -2.73 4.51 23.09
CA GLN A 93 -3.04 3.82 24.33
C GLN A 93 -1.81 3.56 25.19
N GLY A 94 -0.63 3.83 24.63
CA GLY A 94 0.61 3.58 25.33
C GLY A 94 0.97 2.11 25.43
N LYS A 95 0.45 1.30 24.55
CA LYS A 95 0.65 -0.15 24.62
C LYS A 95 1.47 -0.71 23.47
N LEU A 96 1.97 0.15 22.60
CA LEU A 96 2.75 -0.31 21.45
C LEU A 96 4.16 -0.67 21.90
N THR A 97 4.52 -1.93 21.68
CA THR A 97 5.87 -2.42 21.98
C THR A 97 6.62 -2.65 20.69
N PRO A 98 7.96 -2.71 20.74
CA PRO A 98 8.71 -3.01 19.51
C PRO A 98 8.31 -4.33 18.87
N GLU A 99 8.05 -5.35 19.67
CA GLU A 99 7.62 -6.64 19.13
C GLU A 99 6.27 -6.52 18.44
N LEU A 100 5.33 -5.85 19.07
CA LEU A 100 4.01 -5.69 18.48
C LEU A 100 4.08 -4.85 17.22
N GLN A 101 4.86 -3.79 17.24
CA GLN A 101 5.04 -2.97 16.06
C GLN A 101 5.58 -3.78 14.91
N GLN A 102 6.55 -4.65 15.17
CA GLN A 102 7.11 -5.50 14.15
C GLN A 102 6.06 -6.44 13.58
N GLU A 103 5.28 -7.05 14.44
CA GLU A 103 4.24 -7.97 13.98
C GLU A 103 3.21 -7.27 13.11
N ILE A 104 2.80 -6.08 13.52
CA ILE A 104 1.84 -5.32 12.73
C ILE A 104 2.45 -4.87 11.42
N SER A 105 3.73 -4.46 11.45
CA SER A 105 4.40 -3.98 10.26
C SER A 105 4.59 -5.07 9.21
N THR A 106 4.70 -6.33 9.65
CA THR A 106 4.94 -7.43 8.72
C THR A 106 3.67 -8.19 8.37
N ALA A 107 2.53 -7.82 8.97
CA ALA A 107 1.27 -8.47 8.63
C ALA A 107 0.94 -8.19 7.17
N ASP A 108 0.58 -9.22 6.43
CA ASP A 108 0.34 -9.09 5.01
C ASP A 108 -1.12 -9.27 4.62
N THR A 109 -2.02 -9.40 5.60
CA THR A 109 -3.45 -9.47 5.35
C THR A 109 -4.19 -8.64 6.36
N LYS A 110 -5.40 -8.22 5.98
CA LYS A 110 -6.26 -7.50 6.90
C LYS A 110 -6.64 -8.38 8.09
N GLN A 111 -6.88 -9.67 7.84
CA GLN A 111 -7.23 -10.59 8.91
C GLN A 111 -6.15 -10.62 9.98
N ARG A 112 -4.89 -10.70 9.55
CA ARG A 112 -3.79 -10.71 10.50
C ARG A 112 -3.74 -9.43 11.32
N LEU A 113 -3.96 -8.29 10.65
CA LEU A 113 -3.98 -7.01 11.34
C LEU A 113 -5.08 -6.96 12.39
N GLU A 114 -6.26 -7.43 12.04
CA GLU A 114 -7.37 -7.40 12.98
C GLU A 114 -7.12 -8.36 14.16
N ASP A 115 -6.51 -9.50 13.89
CA ASP A 115 -6.17 -10.43 14.96
C ASP A 115 -5.19 -9.79 15.94
N LEU A 116 -4.20 -9.09 15.42
CA LEU A 116 -3.22 -8.43 16.28
C LEU A 116 -3.84 -7.28 17.06
N TYR A 117 -4.81 -6.61 16.46
CA TYR A 117 -5.43 -5.45 17.07
C TYR A 117 -6.51 -5.84 18.08
N ALA A 118 -7.09 -7.03 17.97
CA ALA A 118 -8.24 -7.41 18.77
C ALA A 118 -8.07 -7.14 20.27
N PRO A 119 -6.92 -7.51 20.89
CA PRO A 119 -6.78 -7.26 22.34
C PRO A 119 -6.68 -5.77 22.68
N TYR A 120 -6.44 -4.92 21.70
CA TYR A 120 -6.22 -3.50 21.95
C TYR A 120 -7.35 -2.62 21.46
N LYS A 121 -8.40 -3.23 20.93
CA LYS A 121 -9.55 -2.44 20.47
C LYS A 121 -10.20 -1.74 21.64
N PRO A 122 -10.49 -0.44 21.50
CA PRO A 122 -11.20 0.26 22.58
C PRO A 122 -12.57 -0.33 22.77
N LYS A 123 -12.99 -0.41 24.03
CA LYS A 123 -14.31 -0.89 24.32
C LYS A 123 -15.35 0.16 24.00
N ARG A 124 -16.45 -0.28 23.42
CA ARG A 124 -17.54 0.60 23.09
C ARG A 124 -18.68 0.34 24.07
N ARG A 125 -19.41 1.40 24.33
CA ARG A 125 -20.50 1.27 25.29
C ARG A 125 -21.82 1.48 24.62
#